data_0f8c7c434353623341330461b6184f34
#
_entry.id   0f8c7c434353623341330461b6184f34
#
_cell.length_a   1.000
_cell.length_b   1.000
_cell.length_c   1.000
_cell.angle_alpha   90.00
_cell.angle_beta   90.00
_cell.angle_gamma   90.00
#
_symmetry.space_group_name_H-M   'P 1'
#
loop_
_entity.id
_entity.type
_entity.pdbx_description
1 polymer ?
#
loop_
_entity_poly.entity_id
_entity_poly.type
_entity_poly.pdbx_seq_one_letter_code
_entity_poly.pdbx_strand_id
1 'polypeptide(L)'
;MMTTNQKTLEKLRGGLVVSCQALPDEPLHSSFIMGRMAYAAYLGGAIGIRANTVVDIEEIRKVVDLPIIGIIKKVYPDQPDVYITPTMAEIDELAAAGVEIIAIDATARTHPGNLSLDELFQKARAKYPDQLFMADCSTAEEGLAAAQMGFDLIGTTLAGYTSYTAGRPLPPFDMIDTLVRQCGKPVVAEGNIITPEHFRQAMDLGVLTTVVGSAITRPMEITKRFVAALSDDSALN
;
A
#
# COMPACT_ATOMS: atom_id res chain seq x y z
N MET A 1 -25.14 -12.16 -9.97
CA MET A 1 -24.84 -11.41 -8.72
C MET A 1 -23.33 -11.13 -8.65
N MET A 2 -22.92 -9.97 -8.13
CA MET A 2 -21.48 -9.70 -7.90
C MET A 2 -20.93 -10.58 -6.79
N THR A 3 -19.70 -11.09 -6.96
CA THR A 3 -18.99 -11.79 -5.91
C THR A 3 -18.57 -10.83 -4.78
N THR A 4 -18.16 -11.36 -3.63
CA THR A 4 -17.63 -10.54 -2.52
C THR A 4 -16.45 -9.68 -2.98
N ASN A 5 -15.52 -10.26 -3.72
CA ASN A 5 -14.36 -9.56 -4.28
C ASN A 5 -14.75 -8.41 -5.23
N GLN A 6 -15.72 -8.66 -6.11
CA GLN A 6 -16.24 -7.59 -6.99
C GLN A 6 -16.85 -6.44 -6.19
N LYS A 7 -17.58 -6.74 -5.11
CA LYS A 7 -18.15 -5.70 -4.23
C LYS A 7 -17.05 -4.90 -3.51
N THR A 8 -15.98 -5.57 -3.06
CA THR A 8 -14.83 -4.90 -2.45
C THR A 8 -14.16 -3.93 -3.43
N LEU A 9 -13.88 -4.39 -4.65
CA LEU A 9 -13.28 -3.54 -5.68
C LEU A 9 -14.18 -2.34 -6.05
N GLU A 10 -15.51 -2.54 -6.13
CA GLU A 10 -16.43 -1.43 -6.38
C GLU A 10 -16.49 -0.43 -5.22
N LYS A 11 -16.42 -0.88 -3.97
CA LYS A 11 -16.32 0.03 -2.80
C LYS A 11 -15.05 0.91 -2.84
N LEU A 12 -13.96 0.40 -3.41
CA LEU A 12 -12.68 1.13 -3.51
C LEU A 12 -12.58 2.00 -4.76
N ARG A 13 -13.54 1.92 -5.67
CA ARG A 13 -13.48 2.63 -6.96
C ARG A 13 -13.65 4.13 -6.79
N GLY A 14 -12.68 4.87 -7.33
CA GLY A 14 -12.81 6.33 -7.50
C GLY A 14 -12.61 7.15 -6.23
N GLY A 15 -12.11 6.55 -5.15
CA GLY A 15 -11.95 7.26 -3.89
C GLY A 15 -10.58 7.13 -3.25
N LEU A 16 -10.48 7.59 -2.02
CA LEU A 16 -9.27 7.65 -1.22
C LEU A 16 -9.21 6.48 -0.23
N VAL A 17 -8.11 5.75 -0.25
CA VAL A 17 -7.68 4.84 0.82
C VAL A 17 -6.68 5.57 1.71
N VAL A 18 -6.87 5.56 3.01
CA VAL A 18 -5.90 6.18 3.94
C VAL A 18 -5.04 5.10 4.58
N SER A 19 -3.73 5.28 4.50
CA SER A 19 -2.75 4.39 5.13
C SER A 19 -2.54 4.80 6.59
N CYS A 20 -3.06 3.98 7.51
CA CYS A 20 -2.95 4.17 8.97
C CYS A 20 -1.87 3.21 9.49
N GLN A 21 -0.63 3.68 9.55
CA GLN A 21 0.53 2.90 9.97
C GLN A 21 1.50 3.77 10.78
N ALA A 22 2.03 3.19 11.86
CA ALA A 22 3.16 3.76 12.60
C ALA A 22 4.12 2.64 12.99
N LEU A 23 5.41 2.83 12.74
CA LEU A 23 6.45 1.87 13.11
C LEU A 23 6.82 2.02 14.60
N PRO A 24 7.48 1.02 15.22
CA PRO A 24 7.80 1.05 16.65
C PRO A 24 8.61 2.25 17.12
N ASP A 25 9.39 2.87 16.25
CA ASP A 25 10.19 4.07 16.50
C ASP A 25 9.45 5.39 16.23
N GLU A 26 8.21 5.33 15.73
CA GLU A 26 7.41 6.52 15.46
C GLU A 26 6.58 6.97 16.69
N PRO A 27 6.43 8.28 16.90
CA PRO A 27 5.72 8.82 18.10
C PRO A 27 4.27 8.36 18.25
N LEU A 28 3.60 8.01 17.14
CA LEU A 28 2.20 7.59 17.15
C LEU A 28 2.03 6.07 17.11
N HIS A 29 3.08 5.30 17.40
CA HIS A 29 3.01 3.84 17.43
C HIS A 29 2.07 3.34 18.54
N SER A 30 0.85 3.05 18.16
CA SER A 30 -0.21 2.53 19.05
C SER A 30 -1.40 2.10 18.20
N SER A 31 -1.91 0.89 18.42
CA SER A 31 -3.10 0.40 17.71
C SER A 31 -4.33 1.24 18.01
N PHE A 32 -4.48 1.73 19.24
CA PHE A 32 -5.54 2.68 19.60
C PHE A 32 -5.44 3.96 18.75
N ILE A 33 -4.23 4.52 18.57
CA ILE A 33 -4.03 5.72 17.74
C ILE A 33 -4.35 5.40 16.28
N MET A 34 -3.93 4.26 15.75
CA MET A 34 -4.26 3.84 14.38
C MET A 34 -5.77 3.68 14.17
N GLY A 35 -6.48 3.13 15.14
CA GLY A 35 -7.95 3.09 15.14
C GLY A 35 -8.56 4.51 15.10
N ARG A 36 -8.05 5.45 15.88
CA ARG A 36 -8.54 6.86 15.87
C ARG A 36 -8.23 7.58 14.55
N MET A 37 -7.06 7.32 13.95
CA MET A 37 -6.69 7.83 12.64
C MET A 37 -7.63 7.28 11.55
N ALA A 38 -7.92 5.97 11.56
CA ALA A 38 -8.85 5.35 10.63
C ALA A 38 -10.27 5.92 10.78
N TYR A 39 -10.74 6.14 12.01
CA TYR A 39 -12.04 6.77 12.25
C TYR A 39 -12.09 8.22 11.73
N ALA A 40 -11.04 9.00 11.95
CA ALA A 40 -10.95 10.36 11.41
C ALA A 40 -10.93 10.35 9.86
N ALA A 41 -10.18 9.41 9.24
CA ALA A 41 -10.16 9.22 7.80
C ALA A 41 -11.55 8.87 7.25
N TYR A 42 -12.29 7.95 7.91
CA TYR A 42 -13.67 7.59 7.57
C TYR A 42 -14.59 8.80 7.60
N LEU A 43 -14.57 9.59 8.67
CA LEU A 43 -15.36 10.82 8.77
C LEU A 43 -14.97 11.86 7.71
N GLY A 44 -13.72 11.85 7.26
CA GLY A 44 -13.21 12.66 6.16
C GLY A 44 -13.59 12.17 4.76
N GLY A 45 -14.27 11.01 4.67
CA GLY A 45 -14.73 10.45 3.39
C GLY A 45 -13.80 9.41 2.75
N ALA A 46 -12.84 8.86 3.49
CA ALA A 46 -12.06 7.72 3.02
C ALA A 46 -12.97 6.51 2.79
N ILE A 47 -12.70 5.75 1.73
CA ILE A 47 -13.50 4.57 1.31
C ILE A 47 -12.80 3.25 1.61
N GLY A 48 -11.59 3.28 2.13
CA GLY A 48 -10.81 2.12 2.55
C GLY A 48 -9.65 2.54 3.44
N ILE A 49 -9.08 1.56 4.12
CA ILE A 49 -7.92 1.74 5.00
C ILE A 49 -6.80 0.79 4.56
N ARG A 50 -5.56 1.26 4.58
CA ARG A 50 -4.40 0.39 4.53
C ARG A 50 -3.78 0.33 5.93
N ALA A 51 -3.59 -0.87 6.47
CA ALA A 51 -3.16 -1.06 7.85
C ALA A 51 -2.03 -2.08 7.96
N ASN A 52 -1.15 -1.87 8.95
CA ASN A 52 -0.04 -2.77 9.27
C ASN A 52 -0.32 -3.49 10.58
N THR A 53 -0.01 -4.79 10.64
CA THR A 53 -0.22 -5.71 11.78
C THR A 53 -1.67 -6.06 12.09
N VAL A 54 -1.86 -7.27 12.61
CA VAL A 54 -3.19 -7.78 13.01
C VAL A 54 -3.80 -6.93 14.13
N VAL A 55 -2.99 -6.52 15.11
CA VAL A 55 -3.48 -5.72 16.26
C VAL A 55 -4.01 -4.35 15.84
N ASP A 56 -3.39 -3.70 14.85
CA ASP A 56 -3.87 -2.44 14.30
C ASP A 56 -5.17 -2.66 13.50
N ILE A 57 -5.22 -3.73 12.69
CA ILE A 57 -6.39 -4.11 11.89
C ILE A 57 -7.59 -4.38 12.80
N GLU A 58 -7.42 -5.14 13.87
CA GLU A 58 -8.48 -5.44 14.84
C GLU A 58 -8.99 -4.17 15.52
N GLU A 59 -8.10 -3.25 15.89
CA GLU A 59 -8.49 -1.99 16.52
C GLU A 59 -9.24 -1.06 15.54
N ILE A 60 -8.80 -1.01 14.29
CA ILE A 60 -9.46 -0.27 13.21
C ILE A 60 -10.87 -0.81 12.97
N ARG A 61 -11.05 -2.12 12.91
CA ARG A 61 -12.37 -2.74 12.69
C ARG A 61 -13.39 -2.47 13.80
N LYS A 62 -12.96 -2.12 15.01
CA LYS A 62 -13.89 -1.71 16.08
C LYS A 62 -14.59 -0.38 15.80
N VAL A 63 -14.03 0.44 14.92
CA VAL A 63 -14.47 1.83 14.73
C VAL A 63 -14.87 2.17 13.29
N VAL A 64 -14.49 1.37 12.28
CA VAL A 64 -14.89 1.57 10.87
C VAL A 64 -15.24 0.24 10.20
N ASP A 65 -16.23 0.29 9.30
CA ASP A 65 -16.63 -0.81 8.42
C ASP A 65 -16.22 -0.49 6.97
N LEU A 66 -14.92 -0.36 6.74
CA LEU A 66 -14.32 -0.10 5.44
C LEU A 66 -13.47 -1.28 4.99
N PRO A 67 -13.32 -1.52 3.67
CA PRO A 67 -12.35 -2.47 3.17
C PRO A 67 -10.93 -2.16 3.67
N ILE A 68 -10.20 -3.21 4.09
CA ILE A 68 -8.82 -3.09 4.58
C ILE A 68 -7.86 -3.75 3.60
N ILE A 69 -6.84 -2.98 3.18
CA ILE A 69 -5.61 -3.51 2.57
C ILE A 69 -4.64 -3.79 3.72
N GLY A 70 -4.49 -5.06 4.07
CA GLY A 70 -3.64 -5.49 5.17
C GLY A 70 -2.22 -5.79 4.72
N ILE A 71 -1.26 -5.40 5.56
CA ILE A 71 0.14 -5.81 5.48
C ILE A 71 0.66 -6.17 6.86
N ILE A 72 1.76 -6.93 6.89
CA ILE A 72 2.58 -7.05 8.09
C ILE A 72 4.01 -6.74 7.69
N LYS A 73 4.55 -5.65 8.24
CA LYS A 73 5.96 -5.30 8.08
C LYS A 73 6.81 -6.08 9.06
N LYS A 74 7.69 -6.91 8.53
CA LYS A 74 8.62 -7.71 9.32
C LYS A 74 9.95 -7.86 8.61
N VAL A 75 11.02 -7.58 9.32
CA VAL A 75 12.38 -7.67 8.81
C VAL A 75 12.95 -9.04 9.14
N TYR A 76 13.44 -9.74 8.14
CA TYR A 76 14.16 -11.00 8.28
C TYR A 76 15.66 -10.77 8.03
N PRO A 77 16.57 -11.32 8.88
CA PRO A 77 17.99 -11.03 8.79
C PRO A 77 18.64 -11.44 7.46
N ASP A 78 18.12 -12.48 6.81
CA ASP A 78 18.61 -12.99 5.52
C ASP A 78 18.12 -12.17 4.31
N GLN A 79 17.02 -11.39 4.47
CA GLN A 79 16.46 -10.52 3.43
C GLN A 79 15.84 -9.25 4.03
N PRO A 80 16.65 -8.34 4.59
CA PRO A 80 16.13 -7.18 5.33
C PRO A 80 15.41 -6.15 4.47
N ASP A 81 15.65 -6.14 3.16
CA ASP A 81 15.06 -5.19 2.23
C ASP A 81 13.65 -5.57 1.79
N VAL A 82 13.23 -6.83 1.97
CA VAL A 82 11.88 -7.33 1.67
C VAL A 82 11.13 -7.49 2.97
N TYR A 83 10.34 -6.48 3.34
CA TYR A 83 9.72 -6.40 4.66
C TYR A 83 8.18 -6.27 4.63
N ILE A 84 7.54 -6.09 3.47
CA ILE A 84 6.08 -6.01 3.36
C ILE A 84 5.50 -7.40 3.12
N THR A 85 4.88 -7.98 4.14
CA THR A 85 4.24 -9.31 4.09
C THR A 85 5.18 -10.34 3.43
N PRO A 86 6.39 -10.53 3.99
CA PRO A 86 7.50 -11.15 3.26
C PRO A 86 7.41 -12.68 3.14
N THR A 87 6.56 -13.35 3.95
CA THR A 87 6.46 -14.81 3.95
C THR A 87 5.01 -15.29 4.07
N MET A 88 4.82 -16.61 3.95
CA MET A 88 3.50 -17.25 4.19
C MET A 88 2.98 -17.04 5.61
N ALA A 89 3.85 -16.86 6.61
CA ALA A 89 3.43 -16.63 7.98
C ALA A 89 2.61 -15.34 8.12
N GLU A 90 3.10 -14.24 7.54
CA GLU A 90 2.40 -12.96 7.55
C GLU A 90 1.12 -13.01 6.69
N ILE A 91 1.14 -13.75 5.57
CA ILE A 91 -0.06 -13.97 4.75
C ILE A 91 -1.13 -14.72 5.55
N ASP A 92 -0.73 -15.77 6.29
CA ASP A 92 -1.65 -16.57 7.11
C ASP A 92 -2.29 -15.73 8.23
N GLU A 93 -1.50 -14.88 8.90
CA GLU A 93 -2.00 -13.98 9.94
C GLU A 93 -3.02 -12.99 9.38
N LEU A 94 -2.75 -12.39 8.23
CA LEU A 94 -3.65 -11.43 7.57
C LEU A 94 -4.94 -12.10 7.08
N ALA A 95 -4.84 -13.30 6.51
CA ALA A 95 -6.00 -14.06 6.08
C ALA A 95 -6.88 -14.45 7.28
N ALA A 96 -6.27 -14.84 8.41
CA ALA A 96 -7.00 -15.12 9.64
C ALA A 96 -7.67 -13.89 10.25
N ALA A 97 -7.06 -12.70 10.10
CA ALA A 97 -7.65 -11.41 10.49
C ALA A 97 -8.80 -10.97 9.57
N GLY A 98 -9.02 -11.68 8.45
CA GLY A 98 -10.14 -11.47 7.55
C GLY A 98 -10.05 -10.14 6.78
N VAL A 99 -8.85 -9.68 6.41
CA VAL A 99 -8.71 -8.48 5.56
C VAL A 99 -9.21 -8.76 4.16
N GLU A 100 -9.79 -7.75 3.50
CA GLU A 100 -10.30 -7.90 2.14
C GLU A 100 -9.19 -8.07 1.11
N ILE A 101 -8.05 -7.39 1.31
CA ILE A 101 -6.91 -7.42 0.39
C ILE A 101 -5.63 -7.64 1.21
N ILE A 102 -4.80 -8.58 0.78
CA ILE A 102 -3.44 -8.78 1.33
C ILE A 102 -2.45 -8.20 0.32
N ALA A 103 -1.64 -7.23 0.74
CA ALA A 103 -0.58 -6.69 -0.09
C ALA A 103 0.76 -7.36 0.25
N ILE A 104 1.52 -7.70 -0.80
CA ILE A 104 2.79 -8.43 -0.73
C ILE A 104 3.86 -7.65 -1.49
N ASP A 105 5.09 -7.59 -0.97
CA ASP A 105 6.25 -7.09 -1.73
C ASP A 105 6.37 -7.89 -3.04
N ALA A 106 6.20 -7.22 -4.16
CA ALA A 106 6.25 -7.82 -5.49
C ALA A 106 7.39 -7.24 -6.35
N THR A 107 8.44 -6.83 -5.67
CA THR A 107 9.66 -6.37 -6.34
C THR A 107 10.50 -7.54 -6.86
N ALA A 108 11.52 -7.24 -7.68
CA ALA A 108 12.45 -8.24 -8.21
C ALA A 108 13.38 -8.85 -7.15
N ARG A 109 13.25 -8.44 -5.87
CA ARG A 109 14.07 -8.94 -4.75
C ARG A 109 13.57 -10.31 -4.30
N THR A 110 14.50 -11.12 -3.81
CA THR A 110 14.18 -12.44 -3.25
C THR A 110 13.53 -12.31 -1.87
N HIS A 111 12.54 -13.12 -1.58
CA HIS A 111 11.90 -13.18 -0.26
C HIS A 111 12.75 -13.99 0.75
N PRO A 112 12.49 -13.86 2.08
CA PRO A 112 13.15 -14.65 3.10
C PRO A 112 13.12 -16.15 2.80
N GLY A 113 14.18 -16.86 3.17
CA GLY A 113 14.35 -18.28 2.85
C GLY A 113 14.67 -18.52 1.37
N ASN A 114 15.16 -17.50 0.67
CA ASN A 114 15.54 -17.56 -0.75
C ASN A 114 14.38 -17.97 -1.69
N LEU A 115 13.15 -17.59 -1.33
CA LEU A 115 11.98 -17.81 -2.17
C LEU A 115 11.86 -16.72 -3.24
N SER A 116 11.50 -17.11 -4.46
CA SER A 116 11.04 -16.17 -5.47
C SER A 116 9.62 -15.67 -5.14
N LEU A 117 9.26 -14.51 -5.69
CA LEU A 117 7.87 -14.00 -5.59
C LEU A 117 6.86 -15.02 -6.15
N ASP A 118 7.18 -15.66 -7.28
CA ASP A 118 6.30 -16.65 -7.90
C ASP A 118 6.03 -17.84 -6.97
N GLU A 119 7.07 -18.41 -6.36
CA GLU A 119 6.92 -19.52 -5.40
C GLU A 119 6.08 -19.13 -4.18
N LEU A 120 6.28 -17.94 -3.64
CA LEU A 120 5.49 -17.43 -2.51
C LEU A 120 4.03 -17.23 -2.92
N PHE A 121 3.80 -16.54 -4.05
CA PHE A 121 2.47 -16.24 -4.53
C PHE A 121 1.66 -17.47 -4.92
N GLN A 122 2.28 -18.46 -5.58
CA GLN A 122 1.61 -19.72 -5.91
C GLN A 122 1.16 -20.48 -4.65
N LYS A 123 1.99 -20.51 -3.60
CA LYS A 123 1.61 -21.08 -2.30
C LYS A 123 0.45 -20.32 -1.67
N ALA A 124 0.50 -18.99 -1.69
CA ALA A 124 -0.55 -18.12 -1.14
C ALA A 124 -1.88 -18.31 -1.89
N ARG A 125 -1.86 -18.28 -3.22
CA ARG A 125 -3.04 -18.46 -4.06
C ARG A 125 -3.64 -19.86 -3.92
N ALA A 126 -2.82 -20.92 -3.85
CA ALA A 126 -3.29 -22.28 -3.64
C ALA A 126 -3.98 -22.45 -2.28
N LYS A 127 -3.49 -21.79 -1.24
CA LYS A 127 -4.06 -21.86 0.10
C LYS A 127 -5.29 -20.96 0.28
N TYR A 128 -5.32 -19.83 -0.40
CA TYR A 128 -6.35 -18.81 -0.28
C TYR A 128 -6.89 -18.41 -1.67
N PRO A 129 -7.64 -19.29 -2.35
CA PRO A 129 -8.05 -19.08 -3.75
C PRO A 129 -8.96 -17.87 -3.95
N ASP A 130 -9.78 -17.53 -2.95
CA ASP A 130 -10.74 -16.44 -3.00
C ASP A 130 -10.21 -15.13 -2.40
N GLN A 131 -8.99 -15.10 -1.84
CA GLN A 131 -8.38 -13.90 -1.27
C GLN A 131 -7.94 -12.95 -2.37
N LEU A 132 -8.25 -11.64 -2.22
CA LEU A 132 -7.64 -10.62 -3.08
C LEU A 132 -6.19 -10.36 -2.65
N PHE A 133 -5.29 -10.44 -3.62
CA PHE A 133 -3.86 -10.12 -3.43
C PHE A 133 -3.47 -8.90 -4.25
N MET A 134 -2.78 -7.96 -3.60
CA MET A 134 -2.21 -6.77 -4.21
C MET A 134 -0.68 -6.91 -4.29
N ALA A 135 -0.11 -6.63 -5.45
CA ALA A 135 1.33 -6.59 -5.66
C ALA A 135 1.87 -5.20 -5.36
N ASP A 136 2.73 -5.05 -4.35
CA ASP A 136 3.46 -3.80 -4.07
C ASP A 136 4.74 -3.75 -4.92
N CYS A 137 4.72 -2.97 -5.99
CA CYS A 137 5.78 -2.90 -6.99
C CYS A 137 6.58 -1.60 -6.89
N SER A 138 7.82 -1.62 -7.38
CA SER A 138 8.69 -0.47 -7.47
C SER A 138 8.94 0.00 -8.90
N THR A 139 8.64 -0.84 -9.89
CA THR A 139 8.75 -0.52 -11.33
C THR A 139 7.53 -1.00 -12.11
N ALA A 140 7.35 -0.45 -13.32
CA ALA A 140 6.27 -0.88 -14.20
C ALA A 140 6.44 -2.34 -14.65
N GLU A 141 7.68 -2.77 -14.90
CA GLU A 141 8.01 -4.14 -15.31
C GLU A 141 7.61 -5.15 -14.24
N GLU A 142 7.88 -4.85 -12.96
CA GLU A 142 7.44 -5.68 -11.83
C GLU A 142 5.92 -5.79 -11.78
N GLY A 143 5.22 -4.67 -11.96
CA GLY A 143 3.75 -4.65 -11.97
C GLY A 143 3.14 -5.44 -13.13
N LEU A 144 3.73 -5.35 -14.33
CA LEU A 144 3.30 -6.16 -15.49
C LEU A 144 3.54 -7.65 -15.24
N ALA A 145 4.69 -8.02 -14.68
CA ALA A 145 4.99 -9.40 -14.31
C ALA A 145 4.03 -9.95 -13.25
N ALA A 146 3.75 -9.16 -12.19
CA ALA A 146 2.80 -9.53 -11.14
C ALA A 146 1.37 -9.71 -11.69
N ALA A 147 0.95 -8.86 -12.64
CA ALA A 147 -0.34 -9.01 -13.31
C ALA A 147 -0.44 -10.32 -14.10
N GLN A 148 0.62 -10.72 -14.82
CA GLN A 148 0.72 -12.00 -15.52
C GLN A 148 0.76 -13.20 -14.58
N MET A 149 1.40 -13.04 -13.41
CA MET A 149 1.47 -14.05 -12.35
C MET A 149 0.09 -14.34 -11.73
N GLY A 150 -0.86 -13.39 -11.83
CA GLY A 150 -2.24 -13.56 -11.38
C GLY A 150 -2.62 -12.77 -10.13
N PHE A 151 -1.83 -11.77 -9.74
CA PHE A 151 -2.28 -10.81 -8.72
C PHE A 151 -3.57 -10.11 -9.15
N ASP A 152 -4.41 -9.77 -8.19
CA ASP A 152 -5.72 -9.16 -8.45
C ASP A 152 -5.63 -7.64 -8.60
N LEU A 153 -4.69 -7.00 -7.88
CA LEU A 153 -4.43 -5.56 -7.92
C LEU A 153 -2.92 -5.31 -8.04
N ILE A 154 -2.57 -4.21 -8.72
CA ILE A 154 -1.18 -3.79 -8.89
C ILE A 154 -0.99 -2.42 -8.23
N GLY A 155 -0.09 -2.33 -7.25
CA GLY A 155 0.25 -1.13 -6.50
C GLY A 155 1.62 -0.57 -6.85
N THR A 156 1.76 0.75 -6.81
CA THR A 156 3.04 1.45 -7.04
C THR A 156 3.78 1.81 -5.75
N THR A 157 3.44 1.13 -4.66
CA THR A 157 3.82 1.40 -3.27
C THR A 157 5.32 1.56 -3.06
N LEU A 158 6.11 0.71 -3.70
CA LEU A 158 7.56 0.62 -3.47
C LEU A 158 8.40 1.45 -4.46
N ALA A 159 7.77 2.27 -5.31
CA ALA A 159 8.50 3.21 -6.16
C ALA A 159 9.34 4.18 -5.32
N GLY A 160 10.64 4.22 -5.57
CA GLY A 160 11.61 5.00 -4.81
C GLY A 160 12.15 4.33 -3.54
N TYR A 161 11.61 3.17 -3.15
CA TYR A 161 12.03 2.44 -1.93
C TYR A 161 12.95 1.25 -2.18
N THR A 162 13.33 1.01 -3.42
CA THR A 162 14.37 0.01 -3.77
C THR A 162 15.65 0.69 -4.20
N SER A 163 16.79 0.03 -4.05
CA SER A 163 18.10 0.59 -4.43
C SER A 163 18.17 0.99 -5.91
N TYR A 164 17.45 0.28 -6.79
CA TYR A 164 17.40 0.55 -8.23
C TYR A 164 16.32 1.54 -8.66
N THR A 165 15.47 2.00 -7.74
CA THR A 165 14.49 3.08 -8.00
C THR A 165 14.73 4.33 -7.16
N ALA A 166 15.72 4.30 -6.26
CA ALA A 166 16.10 5.47 -5.47
C ALA A 166 16.47 6.65 -6.37
N GLY A 167 15.99 7.85 -6.04
CA GLY A 167 16.26 9.07 -6.80
C GLY A 167 15.39 9.27 -8.06
N ARG A 168 14.49 8.35 -8.38
CA ARG A 168 13.52 8.56 -9.47
C ARG A 168 12.49 9.63 -9.09
N PRO A 169 11.90 10.35 -10.07
CA PRO A 169 10.81 11.29 -9.80
C PRO A 169 9.64 10.63 -9.08
N LEU A 170 9.08 11.34 -8.09
CA LEU A 170 7.92 10.89 -7.29
C LEU A 170 6.91 12.04 -7.18
N PRO A 171 5.59 11.76 -7.20
CA PRO A 171 4.97 10.43 -7.37
C PRO A 171 5.30 9.79 -8.73
N PRO A 172 5.23 8.45 -8.85
CA PRO A 172 5.68 7.73 -10.04
C PRO A 172 4.58 7.73 -11.14
N PHE A 173 4.17 8.90 -11.63
CA PHE A 173 3.05 9.03 -12.58
C PHE A 173 3.26 8.28 -13.88
N ASP A 174 4.49 8.23 -14.42
CA ASP A 174 4.82 7.46 -15.63
C ASP A 174 4.62 5.96 -15.43
N MET A 175 5.01 5.44 -14.25
CA MET A 175 4.75 4.05 -13.88
C MET A 175 3.25 3.77 -13.76
N ILE A 176 2.49 4.67 -13.11
CA ILE A 176 1.04 4.55 -12.95
C ILE A 176 0.36 4.52 -14.34
N ASP A 177 0.68 5.46 -15.23
CA ASP A 177 0.13 5.51 -16.59
C ASP A 177 0.43 4.23 -17.38
N THR A 178 1.67 3.76 -17.33
CA THR A 178 2.08 2.51 -17.98
C THR A 178 1.28 1.31 -17.47
N LEU A 179 1.14 1.17 -16.17
CA LEU A 179 0.39 0.06 -15.57
C LEU A 179 -1.09 0.12 -15.90
N VAL A 180 -1.72 1.28 -15.79
CA VAL A 180 -3.16 1.46 -16.12
C VAL A 180 -3.43 1.03 -17.56
N ARG A 181 -2.56 1.37 -18.51
CA ARG A 181 -2.74 1.05 -19.92
C ARG A 181 -2.43 -0.41 -20.28
N GLN A 182 -1.53 -1.07 -19.57
CA GLN A 182 -0.93 -2.31 -20.05
C GLN A 182 -1.14 -3.54 -19.16
N CYS A 183 -1.35 -3.39 -17.84
CA CYS A 183 -1.37 -4.55 -16.96
C CYS A 183 -2.69 -5.34 -16.97
N GLY A 184 -3.79 -4.75 -17.47
CA GLY A 184 -5.10 -5.40 -17.51
C GLY A 184 -5.72 -5.71 -16.15
N LYS A 185 -5.15 -5.16 -15.07
CA LYS A 185 -5.62 -5.32 -13.69
C LYS A 185 -5.95 -3.95 -13.08
N PRO A 186 -6.81 -3.88 -12.04
CA PRO A 186 -7.00 -2.67 -11.25
C PRO A 186 -5.67 -2.17 -10.69
N VAL A 187 -5.33 -0.90 -10.93
CA VAL A 187 -4.12 -0.25 -10.42
C VAL A 187 -4.46 0.58 -9.19
N VAL A 188 -3.63 0.49 -8.17
CA VAL A 188 -3.68 1.28 -6.94
C VAL A 188 -2.48 2.22 -6.94
N ALA A 189 -2.71 3.52 -7.03
CA ALA A 189 -1.64 4.50 -6.92
C ALA A 189 -1.23 4.67 -5.45
N GLU A 190 0.02 4.43 -5.15
CA GLU A 190 0.61 4.67 -3.83
C GLU A 190 2.08 5.06 -4.01
N GLY A 191 2.64 5.78 -3.07
CA GLY A 191 4.04 6.24 -3.10
C GLY A 191 4.14 7.75 -3.36
N ASN A 192 4.45 8.49 -2.28
CA ASN A 192 4.66 9.95 -2.30
C ASN A 192 3.50 10.80 -2.89
N ILE A 193 2.28 10.33 -2.77
CA ILE A 193 1.09 11.14 -3.01
C ILE A 193 0.93 12.07 -1.79
N ILE A 194 1.37 13.32 -1.88
CA ILE A 194 1.49 14.21 -0.73
C ILE A 194 0.60 15.46 -0.81
N THR A 195 0.00 15.74 -1.97
CA THR A 195 -0.95 16.85 -2.13
C THR A 195 -2.25 16.39 -2.75
N PRO A 196 -3.36 17.15 -2.60
CA PRO A 196 -4.62 16.88 -3.30
C PRO A 196 -4.47 16.88 -4.83
N GLU A 197 -3.55 17.69 -5.38
CA GLU A 197 -3.24 17.73 -6.81
C GLU A 197 -2.61 16.43 -7.28
N HIS A 198 -1.65 15.87 -6.53
CA HIS A 198 -1.08 14.55 -6.81
C HIS A 198 -2.15 13.46 -6.79
N PHE A 199 -3.05 13.50 -5.80
CA PHE A 199 -4.19 12.58 -5.72
C PHE A 199 -5.06 12.70 -6.98
N ARG A 200 -5.44 13.91 -7.35
CA ARG A 200 -6.27 14.16 -8.54
C ARG A 200 -5.58 13.65 -9.81
N GLN A 201 -4.32 13.98 -9.99
CA GLN A 201 -3.54 13.52 -11.15
C GLN A 201 -3.49 12.00 -11.24
N ALA A 202 -3.28 11.29 -10.13
CA ALA A 202 -3.31 9.83 -10.11
C ALA A 202 -4.68 9.28 -10.51
N MET A 203 -5.77 9.87 -9.97
CA MET A 203 -7.14 9.47 -10.32
C MET A 203 -7.46 9.72 -11.79
N ASP A 204 -7.02 10.84 -12.36
CA ASP A 204 -7.25 11.19 -13.76
C ASP A 204 -6.50 10.25 -14.74
N LEU A 205 -5.46 9.57 -14.30
CA LEU A 205 -4.80 8.48 -15.05
C LEU A 205 -5.65 7.20 -15.13
N GLY A 206 -6.71 7.08 -14.34
CA GLY A 206 -7.65 5.95 -14.41
C GLY A 206 -7.37 4.79 -13.44
N VAL A 207 -6.68 5.05 -12.33
CA VAL A 207 -6.48 4.04 -11.27
C VAL A 207 -7.80 3.66 -10.60
N LEU A 208 -7.85 2.48 -9.99
CA LEU A 208 -9.00 2.04 -9.19
C LEU A 208 -9.20 2.97 -7.99
N THR A 209 -8.13 3.23 -7.26
CA THR A 209 -8.08 4.03 -6.05
C THR A 209 -6.66 4.54 -5.82
N THR A 210 -6.53 5.53 -4.93
CA THR A 210 -5.23 6.08 -4.53
C THR A 210 -5.07 5.95 -3.02
N VAL A 211 -3.91 5.47 -2.58
CA VAL A 211 -3.53 5.36 -1.16
C VAL A 211 -2.69 6.55 -0.75
N VAL A 212 -3.09 7.23 0.32
CA VAL A 212 -2.33 8.33 0.91
C VAL A 212 -1.99 8.00 2.37
N GLY A 213 -0.71 8.06 2.71
CA GLY A 213 -0.21 7.77 4.06
C GLY A 213 0.38 9.01 4.74
N SER A 214 1.67 9.28 4.53
CA SER A 214 2.45 10.27 5.27
C SER A 214 1.92 11.72 5.19
N ALA A 215 1.10 12.03 4.20
CA ALA A 215 0.46 13.33 4.08
C ALA A 215 -0.77 13.51 5.00
N ILE A 216 -1.31 12.41 5.54
CA ILE A 216 -2.52 12.44 6.38
C ILE A 216 -2.24 11.93 7.79
N THR A 217 -1.54 10.80 7.91
CA THR A 217 -1.45 10.05 9.17
C THR A 217 -0.10 10.16 9.88
N ARG A 218 0.86 10.92 9.32
CA ARG A 218 2.18 11.13 9.93
C ARG A 218 2.45 12.61 10.20
N PRO A 219 1.89 13.18 11.29
CA PRO A 219 2.08 14.59 11.65
C PRO A 219 3.56 15.00 11.74
N MET A 220 4.44 14.09 12.19
CA MET A 220 5.89 14.35 12.23
C MET A 220 6.42 14.65 10.81
N GLU A 221 6.08 13.85 9.83
CA GLU A 221 6.54 14.05 8.44
C GLU A 221 5.90 15.29 7.79
N ILE A 222 4.64 15.57 8.14
CA ILE A 222 3.96 16.80 7.72
C ILE A 222 4.69 18.00 8.29
N THR A 223 4.98 18.01 9.60
CA THR A 223 5.71 19.08 10.28
C THR A 223 7.09 19.32 9.69
N LYS A 224 7.86 18.24 9.42
CA LYS A 224 9.18 18.35 8.77
C LYS A 224 9.10 19.07 7.43
N ARG A 225 8.08 18.79 6.60
CA ARG A 225 7.89 19.48 5.30
C ARG A 225 7.65 20.98 5.48
N PHE A 226 6.83 21.38 6.46
CA PHE A 226 6.62 22.80 6.76
C PHE A 226 7.89 23.48 7.27
N VAL A 227 8.64 22.81 8.15
CA VAL A 227 9.91 23.36 8.67
C VAL A 227 10.95 23.49 7.56
N ALA A 228 11.05 22.49 6.67
CA ALA A 228 12.00 22.53 5.54
C ALA A 228 11.75 23.73 4.62
N ALA A 229 10.51 24.14 4.43
CA ALA A 229 10.18 25.31 3.63
C ALA A 229 10.79 26.63 4.14
N LEU A 230 11.16 26.71 5.43
CA LEU A 230 11.88 27.86 5.98
C LEU A 230 13.35 27.93 5.55
N SER A 231 13.92 26.80 5.12
CA SER A 231 15.34 26.70 4.73
C SER A 231 15.53 26.94 3.23
N ASP A 232 14.47 26.86 2.42
CA ASP A 232 14.51 27.08 0.96
C ASP A 232 14.40 28.57 0.58
N ASP A 233 14.20 29.49 1.53
CA ASP A 233 14.11 30.94 1.31
C ASP A 233 15.45 31.61 0.95
N SER A 234 16.55 30.88 0.75
CA SER A 234 17.82 31.44 0.24
C SER A 234 17.78 31.78 -1.26
N ALA A 235 16.66 31.60 -1.96
CA ALA A 235 16.51 31.89 -3.40
C ALA A 235 15.70 33.18 -3.71
N LEU A 236 15.37 34.01 -2.73
CA LEU A 236 14.62 35.28 -2.91
C LEU A 236 15.44 36.54 -2.56
N ASN A 237 16.79 36.51 -2.77
CA ASN A 237 17.61 37.73 -2.75
C ASN A 237 18.41 37.87 -4.05
#